data_1729dc1955f7c40ae26cd53b8d266d79
#
_entry.id   1729dc1955f7c40ae26cd53b8d266d79
#
_cell.length_a   1.000
_cell.length_b   1.000
_cell.length_c   1.000
_cell.angle_alpha   90.00
_cell.angle_beta   90.00
_cell.angle_gamma   90.00
#
_symmetry.space_group_name_H-M   'P 1'
#
loop_
_entity.id
_entity.type
_entity.pdbx_description
1 polymer ?
#
loop_
_entity_poly.entity_id
_entity_poly.type
_entity_poly.pdbx_seq_one_letter_code
_entity_poly.pdbx_strand_id
1 'polypeptide(L)'
;MKAVLIYRKTEIRPDGIKLEMVIWQLPAPTPDRPHGLKYRLWAGRDGKTLVRYDNESGKGDHKHVGRIEKPYAWQNMSLLVEDFLKDVEALK
;
A
#
# COMPACT_ATOMS: atom_id res chain seq x y z
N MET A 1 21.46 -4.00 -9.13
CA MET A 1 20.77 -2.70 -9.32
C MET A 1 19.79 -2.47 -8.19
N LYS A 2 19.52 -1.22 -7.89
CA LYS A 2 18.68 -0.87 -6.75
C LYS A 2 17.27 -0.47 -7.20
N ALA A 3 16.29 -0.70 -6.34
CA ALA A 3 14.96 -0.15 -6.56
C ALA A 3 15.01 1.38 -6.49
N VAL A 4 14.15 2.04 -7.26
CA VAL A 4 14.07 3.49 -7.33
C VAL A 4 12.78 3.95 -6.67
N LEU A 5 12.89 4.87 -5.72
CA LEU A 5 11.72 5.47 -5.09
C LEU A 5 10.98 6.32 -6.11
N ILE A 6 9.73 6.02 -6.42
CA ILE A 6 8.94 6.78 -7.39
C ILE A 6 7.76 7.52 -6.76
N TYR A 7 7.38 7.17 -5.52
CA TYR A 7 6.30 7.87 -4.85
C TYR A 7 6.46 7.73 -3.34
N ARG A 8 6.30 8.84 -2.63
CA ARG A 8 6.32 8.86 -1.18
C ARG A 8 5.42 9.98 -0.67
N LYS A 9 4.57 9.66 0.28
CA LYS A 9 3.71 10.65 0.91
C LYS A 9 3.46 10.27 2.36
N THR A 10 3.51 11.27 3.26
CA THR A 10 3.14 11.13 4.66
C THR A 10 2.14 12.23 4.98
N GLU A 11 1.04 11.88 5.64
CA GLU A 11 0.01 12.82 5.99
C GLU A 11 -0.56 12.47 7.36
N ILE A 12 -0.86 13.48 8.17
CA ILE A 12 -1.58 13.31 9.43
C ILE A 12 -2.90 14.05 9.28
N ARG A 13 -4.01 13.31 9.39
CA ARG A 13 -5.35 13.88 9.24
C ARG A 13 -5.86 14.46 10.53
N PRO A 14 -6.85 15.40 10.48
CA PRO A 14 -7.43 15.98 11.68
C PRO A 14 -8.05 14.98 12.64
N ASP A 15 -8.50 13.80 12.14
CA ASP A 15 -9.07 12.75 12.97
C ASP A 15 -8.01 11.86 13.63
N GLY A 16 -6.72 12.20 13.47
CA GLY A 16 -5.62 11.46 14.05
C GLY A 16 -5.11 10.30 13.22
N ILE A 17 -5.71 10.05 12.06
CA ILE A 17 -5.22 8.99 11.17
C ILE A 17 -3.96 9.48 10.46
N LYS A 18 -2.90 8.67 10.55
CA LYS A 18 -1.64 8.90 9.85
C LYS A 18 -1.60 8.01 8.62
N LEU A 19 -1.21 8.59 7.49
CA LEU A 19 -1.00 7.87 6.24
C LEU A 19 0.49 7.86 5.90
N GLU A 20 0.99 6.72 5.48
CA GLU A 20 2.35 6.58 4.94
C GLU A 20 2.25 5.76 3.66
N MET A 21 2.66 6.34 2.54
CA MET A 21 2.61 5.68 1.25
C MET A 21 3.98 5.71 0.60
N VAL A 22 4.49 4.55 0.22
CA VAL A 22 5.79 4.42 -0.42
C VAL A 22 5.68 3.42 -1.56
N ILE A 23 6.14 3.82 -2.74
CA ILE A 23 6.16 2.96 -3.93
C ILE A 23 7.55 3.03 -4.55
N TRP A 24 8.13 1.85 -4.80
CA TRP A 24 9.44 1.68 -5.39
C TRP A 24 9.31 0.98 -6.73
N GLN A 25 10.11 1.40 -7.72
CA GLN A 25 10.24 0.66 -8.97
C GLN A 25 11.43 -0.28 -8.86
N LEU A 26 11.17 -1.56 -9.08
CA LEU A 26 12.21 -2.58 -9.07
C LEU A 26 13.04 -2.51 -10.36
N PRO A 27 14.33 -2.96 -10.34
CA PRO A 27 15.14 -2.99 -11.57
C PRO A 27 14.57 -3.91 -12.65
N ALA A 28 13.77 -4.91 -12.25
CA ALA A 28 13.09 -5.81 -13.18
C ALA A 28 11.87 -6.41 -12.51
N PRO A 29 10.83 -6.78 -13.28
CA PRO A 29 9.71 -7.54 -12.73
C PRO A 29 10.17 -8.88 -12.17
N THR A 30 9.44 -9.40 -11.19
CA THR A 30 9.69 -10.71 -10.59
C THR A 30 8.42 -11.54 -10.65
N PRO A 31 8.48 -12.88 -10.45
CA PRO A 31 7.27 -13.71 -10.48
C PRO A 31 6.19 -13.27 -9.49
N ASP A 32 6.58 -12.80 -8.31
CA ASP A 32 5.63 -12.32 -7.29
C ASP A 32 5.31 -10.83 -7.42
N ARG A 33 5.99 -10.11 -8.31
CA ARG A 33 5.75 -8.70 -8.63
C ARG A 33 5.86 -8.48 -10.13
N PRO A 34 4.95 -9.08 -10.92
CA PRO A 34 5.05 -9.00 -12.38
C PRO A 34 4.90 -7.57 -12.92
N HIS A 35 4.28 -6.68 -12.16
CA HIS A 35 4.18 -5.27 -12.53
C HIS A 35 5.45 -4.46 -12.21
N GLY A 36 6.44 -5.07 -11.54
CA GLY A 36 7.73 -4.42 -11.28
C GLY A 36 7.73 -3.39 -10.19
N LEU A 37 6.69 -3.29 -9.37
CA LEU A 37 6.60 -2.33 -8.28
C LEU A 37 6.58 -3.01 -6.92
N LYS A 38 7.27 -2.40 -5.97
CA LYS A 38 7.21 -2.76 -4.55
C LYS A 38 6.55 -1.61 -3.82
N TYR A 39 5.55 -1.89 -2.99
CA TYR A 39 4.84 -0.82 -2.32
C TYR A 39 4.42 -1.19 -0.91
N ARG A 40 4.23 -0.16 -0.11
CA ARG A 40 3.61 -0.25 1.21
C ARG A 40 2.79 1.01 1.42
N LEU A 41 1.48 0.86 1.51
CA LEU A 41 0.54 1.92 1.82
C LEU A 41 -0.08 1.58 3.16
N TRP A 42 0.03 2.50 4.12
CA TRP A 42 -0.34 2.23 5.51
C TRP A 42 -1.16 3.38 6.07
N ALA A 43 -2.22 3.05 6.79
CA ALA A 43 -3.03 4.00 7.53
C ALA A 43 -3.25 3.46 8.94
N GLY A 44 -3.04 4.31 9.93
CA GLY A 44 -3.18 3.89 11.32
C GLY A 44 -3.46 5.05 12.25
N ARG A 45 -3.83 4.71 13.48
CA ARG A 45 -4.09 5.68 14.54
C ARG A 45 -3.65 5.07 15.87
N ASP A 46 -2.97 5.88 16.69
CA ASP A 46 -2.49 5.45 18.02
C ASP A 46 -1.64 4.18 17.93
N GLY A 47 -0.80 4.09 16.89
CA GLY A 47 0.08 2.94 16.69
C GLY A 47 -0.59 1.69 16.15
N LYS A 48 -1.89 1.72 15.90
CA LYS A 48 -2.62 0.57 15.37
C LYS A 48 -2.82 0.68 13.87
N THR A 49 -2.53 -0.40 13.14
CA THR A 49 -2.80 -0.48 11.72
C THR A 49 -4.30 -0.62 11.48
N LEU A 50 -4.85 0.27 10.67
CA LEU A 50 -6.26 0.23 10.27
C LEU A 50 -6.41 -0.30 8.85
N VAL A 51 -5.57 0.16 7.91
CA VAL A 51 -5.54 -0.31 6.53
C VAL A 51 -4.09 -0.42 6.10
N ARG A 52 -3.74 -1.50 5.41
CA ARG A 52 -2.41 -1.68 4.83
C ARG A 52 -2.50 -2.42 3.51
N TYR A 53 -1.86 -1.86 2.49
CA TYR A 53 -1.69 -2.52 1.19
C TYR A 53 -0.20 -2.72 0.99
N ASP A 54 0.23 -3.94 0.72
CA ASP A 54 1.64 -4.20 0.43
C ASP A 54 1.81 -5.46 -0.42
N ASN A 55 3.04 -5.67 -0.89
CA ASN A 55 3.36 -6.83 -1.71
C ASN A 55 4.76 -7.35 -1.39
N GLU A 56 5.01 -7.63 -0.12
CA GLU A 56 6.28 -8.20 0.30
C GLU A 56 6.58 -9.49 -0.46
N SER A 57 7.88 -9.79 -0.57
CA SER A 57 8.38 -10.95 -1.30
C SER A 57 7.70 -12.25 -0.88
N GLY A 58 7.25 -13.02 -1.86
CA GLY A 58 6.62 -14.31 -1.63
C GLY A 58 5.13 -14.28 -1.34
N LYS A 59 4.54 -13.10 -1.16
CA LYS A 59 3.11 -12.98 -0.82
C LYS A 59 2.24 -12.44 -1.95
N GLY A 60 2.83 -11.73 -2.91
CA GLY A 60 2.07 -11.05 -3.94
C GLY A 60 1.29 -9.85 -3.40
N ASP A 61 0.44 -9.30 -4.24
CA ASP A 61 -0.36 -8.14 -3.87
C ASP A 61 -1.45 -8.55 -2.88
N HIS A 62 -1.52 -7.85 -1.74
CA HIS A 62 -2.53 -8.15 -0.73
C HIS A 62 -2.86 -6.91 0.09
N LYS A 63 -3.98 -6.96 0.83
CA LYS A 63 -4.41 -5.87 1.68
C LYS A 63 -4.97 -6.36 3.00
N HIS A 64 -4.81 -5.51 4.02
CA HIS A 64 -5.42 -5.67 5.33
C HIS A 64 -6.39 -4.51 5.55
N VAL A 65 -7.63 -4.81 5.88
CA VAL A 65 -8.61 -3.81 6.28
C VAL A 65 -9.19 -4.28 7.61
N GLY A 66 -8.86 -3.58 8.70
CA GLY A 66 -9.19 -4.03 10.03
C GLY A 66 -8.53 -5.38 10.32
N ARG A 67 -9.33 -6.41 10.56
CA ARG A 67 -8.83 -7.76 10.83
C ARG A 67 -8.85 -8.67 9.61
N ILE A 68 -9.30 -8.15 8.48
CA ILE A 68 -9.44 -8.93 7.25
C ILE A 68 -8.20 -8.76 6.39
N GLU A 69 -7.58 -9.88 6.02
CA GLU A 69 -6.48 -9.92 5.07
C GLU A 69 -6.95 -10.69 3.84
N LYS A 70 -6.71 -10.16 2.65
CA LYS A 70 -7.09 -10.82 1.41
C LYS A 70 -6.20 -10.37 0.25
N PRO A 71 -6.15 -11.16 -0.83
CA PRO A 71 -5.44 -10.74 -2.03
C PRO A 71 -6.02 -9.44 -2.58
N TYR A 72 -5.14 -8.60 -3.15
CA TYR A 72 -5.54 -7.38 -3.82
C TYR A 72 -5.37 -7.58 -5.33
N ALA A 73 -6.41 -7.28 -6.09
CA ALA A 73 -6.38 -7.40 -7.56
C ALA A 73 -5.69 -6.17 -8.16
N TRP A 74 -4.38 -6.30 -8.43
CA TRP A 74 -3.58 -5.23 -9.02
C TRP A 74 -4.11 -4.85 -10.39
N GLN A 75 -4.25 -3.56 -10.66
CA GLN A 75 -4.57 -3.03 -11.97
C GLN A 75 -3.51 -2.04 -12.45
N ASN A 76 -3.31 -0.94 -11.71
CA ASN A 76 -2.25 0.03 -11.98
C ASN A 76 -1.98 0.85 -10.72
N MET A 77 -0.93 1.66 -10.77
CA MET A 77 -0.51 2.44 -9.60
C MET A 77 -1.56 3.46 -9.15
N SER A 78 -2.21 4.13 -10.10
CA SER A 78 -3.24 5.12 -9.75
C SER A 78 -4.40 4.49 -9.01
N LEU A 79 -4.87 3.32 -9.48
CA LEU A 79 -5.96 2.61 -8.83
C LEU A 79 -5.54 2.01 -7.49
N LEU A 80 -4.28 1.59 -7.35
CA LEU A 80 -3.76 1.13 -6.07
C LEU A 80 -3.93 2.21 -5.00
N VAL A 81 -3.46 3.41 -5.29
CA VAL A 81 -3.55 4.53 -4.35
C VAL A 81 -5.01 4.90 -4.09
N GLU A 82 -5.82 4.96 -5.14
CA GLU A 82 -7.24 5.29 -5.03
C GLU A 82 -8.00 4.27 -4.19
N ASP A 83 -7.79 2.98 -4.42
CA ASP A 83 -8.44 1.92 -3.67
C ASP A 83 -8.05 1.96 -2.19
N PHE A 84 -6.77 2.20 -1.92
CA PHE A 84 -6.29 2.36 -0.55
C PHE A 84 -6.99 3.53 0.15
N LEU A 85 -7.06 4.68 -0.51
CA LEU A 85 -7.69 5.86 0.07
C LEU A 85 -9.20 5.66 0.28
N LYS A 86 -9.86 4.92 -0.60
CA LYS A 86 -11.27 4.57 -0.42
C LYS A 86 -11.49 3.73 0.84
N ASP A 87 -10.62 2.75 1.07
CA ASP A 87 -10.71 1.93 2.29
C ASP A 87 -10.46 2.77 3.54
N VAL A 88 -9.54 3.73 3.48
CA VAL A 88 -9.30 4.66 4.59
C VAL A 88 -10.52 5.53 4.85
N GLU A 89 -11.15 6.05 3.81
CA GLU A 89 -12.35 6.88 3.96
C GLU A 89 -13.52 6.09 4.55
N ALA A 90 -13.62 4.79 4.23
CA ALA A 90 -14.68 3.93 4.75
C ALA A 90 -14.57 3.65 6.25
N LEU A 91 -13.46 4.05 6.89
CA LEU A 91 -13.27 3.90 8.34
C LEU A 91 -14.01 4.95 9.15
N LYS A 92 -14.55 5.96 8.51
CA LYS A 92 -15.24 7.06 9.19
C LYS A 92 -16.68 6.74 9.51
#